data_53d24ce4d83c929ec163f261def24f46
#
_entry.id   53d24ce4d83c929ec163f261def24f46
#
_cell.length_a   1.000
_cell.length_b   1.000
_cell.length_c   1.000
_cell.angle_alpha   90.00
_cell.angle_beta   90.00
_cell.angle_gamma   90.00
#
_symmetry.space_group_name_H-M   'P 1'
#
loop_
_entity.id
_entity.type
_entity.pdbx_description
1 polymer ?
#
loop_
_entity_poly.entity_id
_entity_poly.type
_entity_poly.pdbx_seq_one_letter_code
_entity_poly.pdbx_strand_id
1 'polypeptide(L)'
;MQAITFSRPATFALLLAVLAGCATPQTRMPTVDSAAMQEETRKQREMVVEDYMNSYRRLQAVASRIVTSGTELCADKMGPYYGLTAWSREDFGKEWHDIVQSRFGVSDVASISSVAPGSAADQAGVKAGDVVLSVNGWTPPAGKDAVDKLMEKLVQEGKFGMPLELIVRRGAEEVRISMMPGQACDFRVRLSPDDVKNAYADGQNIVIYKGMMDFFRTDEEVALVVSHELAHNAMKHIDAKKTNAMVGGLVGLLLDVAAAAGGVNTNGDFMRLGSNMGAGVYSVAFEQEADYVGLYFMANAGYKIDDAASFWRRMATTNSRAITMKSSHPTTPERFIAIETTVEEIRQKLGSGQPLKPELKNAGSAVAREEVQAIPH
;
A
#
# COMPACT_ATOMS: atom_id res chain seq x y z
N MET A 1 -27.96 59.31 6.93
CA MET A 1 -26.94 58.39 6.32
C MET A 1 -25.92 59.28 5.62
N GLN A 2 -24.75 59.55 6.26
CA GLN A 2 -23.66 60.32 5.64
C GLN A 2 -22.72 59.35 4.98
N ALA A 3 -22.54 59.46 3.65
CA ALA A 3 -21.58 58.71 2.89
C ALA A 3 -20.16 59.26 3.12
N ILE A 4 -19.28 58.44 3.63
CA ILE A 4 -17.87 58.76 3.78
C ILE A 4 -17.20 58.57 2.42
N THR A 5 -16.92 59.68 1.71
CA THR A 5 -16.18 59.73 0.48
C THR A 5 -14.68 59.69 0.78
N PHE A 6 -14.02 58.54 0.61
CA PHE A 6 -12.54 58.45 0.64
C PHE A 6 -11.97 59.16 -0.58
N SER A 7 -11.13 60.18 -0.37
CA SER A 7 -10.46 60.89 -1.44
C SER A 7 -9.38 59.97 -2.09
N ARG A 8 -9.34 59.90 -3.39
CA ARG A 8 -8.40 59.10 -4.21
C ARG A 8 -6.91 59.16 -3.82
N PRO A 9 -6.33 60.30 -3.32
CA PRO A 9 -4.93 60.35 -2.90
C PRO A 9 -4.62 59.60 -1.58
N ALA A 10 -5.61 59.52 -0.66
CA ALA A 10 -5.40 58.81 0.63
C ALA A 10 -5.34 57.27 0.44
N THR A 11 -6.09 56.72 -0.49
CA THR A 11 -6.05 55.26 -0.80
C THR A 11 -4.76 54.86 -1.49
N PHE A 12 -4.20 55.71 -2.34
CA PHE A 12 -2.92 55.44 -3.02
C PHE A 12 -1.72 55.52 -2.06
N ALA A 13 -1.75 56.46 -1.08
CA ALA A 13 -0.73 56.58 -0.06
C ALA A 13 -0.76 55.38 0.93
N LEU A 14 -1.95 54.84 1.24
CA LEU A 14 -2.09 53.66 2.08
C LEU A 14 -1.59 52.38 1.41
N LEU A 15 -1.79 52.24 0.09
CA LEU A 15 -1.27 51.10 -0.71
C LEU A 15 0.27 51.13 -0.79
N LEU A 16 0.87 52.30 -0.96
CA LEU A 16 2.33 52.49 -0.95
C LEU A 16 2.96 52.21 0.42
N ALA A 17 2.30 52.57 1.51
CA ALA A 17 2.77 52.31 2.88
C ALA A 17 2.75 50.80 3.21
N VAL A 18 1.82 50.01 2.67
CA VAL A 18 1.76 48.57 2.87
C VAL A 18 2.88 47.86 2.13
N LEU A 19 3.30 48.36 0.97
CA LEU A 19 4.44 47.82 0.20
C LEU A 19 5.80 48.12 0.85
N ALA A 20 5.92 49.21 1.61
CA ALA A 20 7.13 49.57 2.35
C ALA A 20 7.36 48.74 3.63
N GLY A 21 6.34 47.96 4.07
CA GLY A 21 6.39 47.14 5.28
C GLY A 21 6.94 45.72 5.07
N CYS A 22 7.28 45.32 3.84
CA CYS A 22 7.87 44.00 3.61
C CYS A 22 9.34 44.01 4.08
N ALA A 23 9.65 43.20 5.12
CA ALA A 23 11.02 43.00 5.56
C ALA A 23 11.86 42.41 4.42
N THR A 24 12.93 43.09 4.05
CA THR A 24 13.89 42.63 3.04
C THR A 24 15.09 41.95 3.71
N PRO A 25 15.75 40.97 3.04
CA PRO A 25 16.97 40.36 3.55
C PRO A 25 18.03 41.44 3.79
N GLN A 26 18.66 41.43 4.98
CA GLN A 26 19.65 42.44 5.37
C GLN A 26 21.10 42.07 5.01
N THR A 27 21.32 40.83 4.53
CA THR A 27 22.64 40.34 4.16
C THR A 27 22.81 40.28 2.64
N ARG A 28 24.03 40.44 2.18
CA ARG A 28 24.38 40.24 0.79
C ARG A 28 24.30 38.76 0.46
N MET A 29 23.37 38.38 -0.43
CA MET A 29 23.28 37.04 -0.97
C MET A 29 24.21 36.88 -2.18
N PRO A 30 24.79 35.68 -2.38
CA PRO A 30 25.50 35.36 -3.63
C PRO A 30 24.55 35.49 -4.82
N THR A 31 25.08 35.97 -5.94
CA THR A 31 24.34 35.92 -7.21
C THR A 31 24.41 34.50 -7.75
N VAL A 32 23.25 33.96 -8.13
CA VAL A 32 23.14 32.64 -8.73
C VAL A 32 22.94 32.80 -10.24
N ASP A 33 23.80 32.15 -11.02
CA ASP A 33 23.68 32.08 -12.47
C ASP A 33 22.51 31.19 -12.87
N SER A 34 21.77 31.57 -13.93
CA SER A 34 20.59 30.82 -14.39
C SER A 34 20.92 29.41 -14.90
N ALA A 35 22.08 29.22 -15.51
CA ALA A 35 22.54 27.93 -15.99
C ALA A 35 22.86 26.98 -14.80
N ALA A 36 23.52 27.50 -13.77
CA ALA A 36 23.78 26.75 -12.53
C ALA A 36 22.49 26.37 -11.82
N MET A 37 21.48 27.25 -11.81
CA MET A 37 20.15 26.97 -11.20
C MET A 37 19.41 25.89 -11.98
N GLN A 38 19.46 25.90 -13.32
CA GLN A 38 18.83 24.83 -14.14
C GLN A 38 19.50 23.48 -13.91
N GLU A 39 20.83 23.45 -13.87
CA GLU A 39 21.59 22.22 -13.62
C GLU A 39 21.29 21.66 -12.20
N GLU A 40 21.22 22.52 -11.19
CA GLU A 40 20.86 22.10 -9.83
C GLU A 40 19.42 21.56 -9.77
N THR A 41 18.48 22.21 -10.44
CA THR A 41 17.10 21.73 -10.56
C THR A 41 17.06 20.34 -11.21
N ARG A 42 17.83 20.12 -12.28
CA ARG A 42 17.94 18.82 -12.93
C ARG A 42 18.45 17.74 -11.97
N LYS A 43 19.53 18.02 -11.22
CA LYS A 43 20.08 17.08 -10.22
C LYS A 43 19.07 16.74 -9.14
N GLN A 44 18.34 17.72 -8.60
CA GLN A 44 17.31 17.49 -7.59
C GLN A 44 16.18 16.60 -8.14
N ARG A 45 15.76 16.83 -9.37
CA ARG A 45 14.74 15.99 -10.03
C ARG A 45 15.24 14.56 -10.24
N GLU A 46 16.50 14.37 -10.65
CA GLU A 46 17.12 13.03 -10.77
C GLU A 46 17.13 12.31 -9.42
N MET A 47 17.52 12.99 -8.34
CA MET A 47 17.53 12.41 -6.98
C MET A 47 16.13 11.98 -6.52
N VAL A 48 15.10 12.76 -6.79
CA VAL A 48 13.72 12.41 -6.43
C VAL A 48 13.26 11.13 -7.14
N VAL A 49 13.52 11.03 -8.45
CA VAL A 49 13.16 9.83 -9.23
C VAL A 49 13.97 8.62 -8.76
N GLU A 50 15.26 8.78 -8.53
CA GLU A 50 16.14 7.71 -8.05
C GLU A 50 15.71 7.19 -6.68
N ASP A 51 15.34 8.06 -5.75
CA ASP A 51 14.86 7.72 -4.43
C ASP A 51 13.52 6.96 -4.51
N TYR A 52 12.59 7.41 -5.36
CA TYR A 52 11.34 6.66 -5.62
C TYR A 52 11.63 5.26 -6.18
N MET A 53 12.50 5.14 -7.18
CA MET A 53 12.88 3.85 -7.76
C MET A 53 13.54 2.92 -6.74
N ASN A 54 14.37 3.44 -5.86
CA ASN A 54 15.02 2.66 -4.80
C ASN A 54 14.01 2.21 -3.75
N SER A 55 13.08 3.07 -3.34
CA SER A 55 11.97 2.73 -2.45
C SER A 55 11.09 1.62 -3.05
N TYR A 56 10.78 1.72 -4.35
CA TYR A 56 10.03 0.70 -5.07
C TYR A 56 10.76 -0.66 -5.06
N ARG A 57 12.05 -0.68 -5.43
CA ARG A 57 12.84 -1.94 -5.45
C ARG A 57 12.93 -2.57 -4.05
N ARG A 58 13.16 -1.76 -3.02
CA ARG A 58 13.19 -2.20 -1.62
C ARG A 58 11.85 -2.83 -1.23
N LEU A 59 10.74 -2.16 -1.53
CA LEU A 59 9.40 -2.67 -1.27
C LEU A 59 9.17 -4.02 -1.96
N GLN A 60 9.49 -4.13 -3.25
CA GLN A 60 9.29 -5.36 -4.03
C GLN A 60 10.17 -6.52 -3.54
N ALA A 61 11.40 -6.26 -3.10
CA ALA A 61 12.28 -7.27 -2.55
C ALA A 61 11.72 -7.86 -1.25
N VAL A 62 11.19 -7.02 -0.35
CA VAL A 62 10.54 -7.46 0.88
C VAL A 62 9.23 -8.18 0.58
N ALA A 63 8.37 -7.59 -0.25
CA ALA A 63 7.07 -8.14 -0.60
C ALA A 63 7.18 -9.53 -1.23
N SER A 64 8.15 -9.73 -2.14
CA SER A 64 8.41 -11.03 -2.78
C SER A 64 8.60 -12.15 -1.75
N ARG A 65 9.39 -11.92 -0.71
CA ARG A 65 9.60 -12.92 0.35
C ARG A 65 8.32 -13.19 1.13
N ILE A 66 7.52 -12.17 1.41
CA ILE A 66 6.26 -12.31 2.15
C ILE A 66 5.26 -13.15 1.35
N VAL A 67 4.98 -12.76 0.08
CA VAL A 67 3.95 -13.42 -0.71
C VAL A 67 4.30 -14.85 -1.11
N THR A 68 5.59 -15.22 -1.10
CA THR A 68 6.03 -16.59 -1.45
C THR A 68 6.16 -17.52 -0.26
N SER A 69 6.30 -17.01 0.97
CA SER A 69 6.61 -17.81 2.14
C SER A 69 5.39 -18.22 2.98
N GLY A 70 4.28 -17.51 2.87
CA GLY A 70 3.06 -17.79 3.66
C GLY A 70 1.90 -18.32 2.81
N THR A 71 2.17 -19.04 1.74
CA THR A 71 1.17 -19.40 0.72
C THR A 71 -0.02 -20.17 1.27
N GLU A 72 0.17 -21.02 2.29
CA GLU A 72 -0.92 -21.76 2.94
C GLU A 72 -1.96 -20.83 3.61
N LEU A 73 -1.56 -19.59 3.95
CA LEU A 73 -2.45 -18.61 4.58
C LEU A 73 -3.31 -17.84 3.57
N CYS A 74 -3.00 -17.94 2.28
CA CYS A 74 -3.72 -17.24 1.21
C CYS A 74 -4.91 -18.04 0.63
N ALA A 75 -5.17 -19.23 1.14
CA ALA A 75 -6.29 -20.11 0.77
C ALA A 75 -6.49 -20.24 -0.76
N ASP A 76 -7.57 -19.69 -1.28
CA ASP A 76 -8.00 -19.74 -2.69
C ASP A 76 -7.35 -18.63 -3.58
N LYS A 77 -6.52 -17.76 -2.99
CA LYS A 77 -5.84 -16.65 -3.68
C LYS A 77 -4.36 -16.96 -3.94
N MET A 78 -4.15 -18.02 -4.71
CA MET A 78 -2.83 -18.48 -5.13
C MET A 78 -2.67 -18.30 -6.63
N GLY A 79 -1.48 -17.87 -7.07
CA GLY A 79 -1.18 -17.66 -8.47
C GLY A 79 0.25 -18.01 -8.87
N PRO A 80 0.52 -18.06 -10.19
CA PRO A 80 1.87 -18.22 -10.71
C PRO A 80 2.70 -16.98 -10.39
N TYR A 81 3.93 -17.19 -9.96
CA TYR A 81 4.84 -16.14 -9.54
C TYR A 81 6.22 -16.32 -10.17
N TYR A 82 6.72 -15.28 -10.79
CA TYR A 82 8.04 -15.28 -11.43
C TYR A 82 9.09 -14.50 -10.64
N GLY A 83 8.67 -13.63 -9.72
CA GLY A 83 9.56 -12.79 -8.91
C GLY A 83 10.14 -11.62 -9.69
N LEU A 84 9.42 -11.12 -10.67
CA LEU A 84 9.77 -9.88 -11.38
C LEU A 84 8.64 -8.85 -11.29
N THR A 85 9.03 -7.60 -11.39
CA THR A 85 8.11 -6.47 -11.57
C THR A 85 8.58 -5.63 -12.76
N ALA A 86 7.69 -4.83 -13.28
CA ALA A 86 7.96 -3.96 -14.40
C ALA A 86 7.47 -2.53 -14.12
N TRP A 87 7.97 -1.59 -14.88
CA TRP A 87 7.46 -0.24 -15.01
C TRP A 87 7.52 0.23 -16.46
N SER A 88 6.79 1.28 -16.75
CA SER A 88 6.89 2.10 -17.94
C SER A 88 7.02 3.56 -17.53
N ARG A 89 7.28 4.45 -18.47
CA ARG A 89 7.29 5.89 -18.20
C ARG A 89 5.95 6.38 -17.63
N GLU A 90 4.85 5.72 -17.98
CA GLU A 90 3.50 6.10 -17.57
C GLU A 90 3.19 5.78 -16.09
N ASP A 91 4.04 5.02 -15.41
CA ASP A 91 3.95 4.78 -13.96
C ASP A 91 4.50 5.96 -13.13
N PHE A 92 5.08 6.95 -13.81
CA PHE A 92 5.58 8.18 -13.21
C PHE A 92 4.69 9.36 -13.62
N GLY A 93 4.59 10.39 -12.78
CA GLY A 93 3.89 11.62 -13.15
C GLY A 93 4.49 12.26 -14.40
N LYS A 94 3.66 12.88 -15.24
CA LYS A 94 4.09 13.48 -16.53
C LYS A 94 5.25 14.47 -16.39
N GLU A 95 5.32 15.15 -15.27
CA GLU A 95 6.39 16.08 -14.92
C GLU A 95 7.77 15.42 -14.78
N TRP A 96 7.82 14.09 -14.65
CA TRP A 96 9.05 13.31 -14.50
C TRP A 96 9.47 12.57 -15.77
N HIS A 97 8.63 12.54 -16.83
CA HIS A 97 8.86 11.71 -18.02
C HIS A 97 10.18 12.00 -18.72
N ASP A 98 10.60 13.28 -18.78
CA ASP A 98 11.87 13.69 -19.38
C ASP A 98 13.09 13.12 -18.63
N ILE A 99 13.07 13.16 -17.29
CA ILE A 99 14.14 12.63 -16.44
C ILE A 99 14.14 11.10 -16.48
N VAL A 100 12.97 10.48 -16.33
CA VAL A 100 12.80 9.02 -16.32
C VAL A 100 13.32 8.42 -17.63
N GLN A 101 13.03 9.06 -18.77
CA GLN A 101 13.48 8.60 -20.07
C GLN A 101 14.96 8.89 -20.32
N SER A 102 15.42 10.15 -20.10
CA SER A 102 16.77 10.57 -20.47
C SER A 102 17.84 10.00 -19.53
N ARG A 103 17.55 9.91 -18.23
CA ARG A 103 18.52 9.50 -17.21
C ARG A 103 18.44 7.99 -16.92
N PHE A 104 17.23 7.42 -16.90
CA PHE A 104 17.02 6.03 -16.48
C PHE A 104 16.62 5.09 -17.63
N GLY A 105 16.44 5.61 -18.85
CA GLY A 105 16.12 4.82 -20.04
C GLY A 105 14.74 4.18 -20.04
N VAL A 106 13.83 4.59 -19.13
CA VAL A 106 12.48 4.06 -19.05
C VAL A 106 11.59 4.77 -20.07
N SER A 107 11.05 4.01 -21.02
CA SER A 107 10.18 4.50 -22.09
C SER A 107 8.72 4.11 -21.85
N ASP A 108 7.87 4.28 -22.84
CA ASP A 108 6.45 3.90 -22.80
C ASP A 108 6.19 2.39 -22.95
N VAL A 109 7.22 1.58 -23.21
CA VAL A 109 7.13 0.12 -23.19
C VAL A 109 7.54 -0.43 -21.82
N ALA A 110 6.98 -1.59 -21.46
CA ALA A 110 7.29 -2.23 -20.18
C ALA A 110 8.75 -2.69 -20.11
N SER A 111 9.46 -2.29 -19.08
CA SER A 111 10.80 -2.75 -18.74
C SER A 111 10.84 -3.33 -17.32
N ILE A 112 11.67 -4.32 -17.10
CA ILE A 112 11.82 -4.98 -15.79
C ILE A 112 12.39 -3.96 -14.79
N SER A 113 11.64 -3.69 -13.73
CA SER A 113 12.01 -2.74 -12.68
C SER A 113 12.81 -3.38 -11.56
N SER A 114 12.44 -4.61 -11.20
CA SER A 114 13.17 -5.41 -10.20
C SER A 114 13.01 -6.91 -10.47
N VAL A 115 13.96 -7.67 -9.95
CA VAL A 115 13.94 -9.14 -9.93
C VAL A 115 14.26 -9.57 -8.51
N ALA A 116 13.39 -10.40 -7.93
CA ALA A 116 13.56 -10.88 -6.57
C ALA A 116 14.65 -11.96 -6.52
N PRO A 117 15.63 -11.85 -5.63
CA PRO A 117 16.70 -12.83 -5.50
C PRO A 117 16.15 -14.25 -5.26
N GLY A 118 16.71 -15.23 -5.97
CA GLY A 118 16.32 -16.64 -5.88
C GLY A 118 14.99 -17.00 -6.55
N SER A 119 14.29 -16.02 -7.16
CA SER A 119 13.05 -16.26 -7.89
C SER A 119 13.27 -16.96 -9.22
N ALA A 120 12.18 -17.41 -9.87
CA ALA A 120 12.22 -18.01 -11.20
C ALA A 120 12.87 -17.08 -12.25
N ALA A 121 12.56 -15.79 -12.20
CA ALA A 121 13.15 -14.79 -13.09
C ALA A 121 14.66 -14.61 -12.83
N ASP A 122 15.08 -14.57 -11.55
CA ASP A 122 16.50 -14.47 -11.18
C ASP A 122 17.29 -15.68 -11.66
N GLN A 123 16.79 -16.89 -11.39
CA GLN A 123 17.41 -18.14 -11.81
C GLN A 123 17.49 -18.27 -13.33
N ALA A 124 16.51 -17.74 -14.06
CA ALA A 124 16.48 -17.69 -15.52
C ALA A 124 17.35 -16.58 -16.12
N GLY A 125 17.92 -15.69 -15.29
CA GLY A 125 18.81 -14.62 -15.75
C GLY A 125 18.11 -13.37 -16.27
N VAL A 126 16.86 -13.12 -15.90
CA VAL A 126 16.18 -11.82 -16.10
C VAL A 126 16.90 -10.75 -15.31
N LYS A 127 17.01 -9.54 -15.86
CA LYS A 127 17.70 -8.41 -15.20
C LYS A 127 16.82 -7.18 -15.19
N ALA A 128 16.98 -6.37 -14.14
CA ALA A 128 16.42 -5.02 -14.13
C ALA A 128 16.96 -4.22 -15.32
N GLY A 129 16.09 -3.48 -16.00
CA GLY A 129 16.38 -2.75 -17.23
C GLY A 129 16.11 -3.55 -18.53
N ASP A 130 15.83 -4.84 -18.46
CA ASP A 130 15.39 -5.60 -19.63
C ASP A 130 14.05 -5.04 -20.15
N VAL A 131 13.98 -4.70 -21.43
CA VAL A 131 12.75 -4.25 -22.09
C VAL A 131 12.00 -5.46 -22.60
N VAL A 132 10.76 -5.68 -22.19
CA VAL A 132 9.98 -6.86 -22.58
C VAL A 132 9.47 -6.71 -24.00
N LEU A 133 9.89 -7.61 -24.90
CA LEU A 133 9.46 -7.65 -26.29
C LEU A 133 8.30 -8.62 -26.52
N SER A 134 8.35 -9.82 -25.89
CA SER A 134 7.23 -10.75 -25.97
C SER A 134 7.16 -11.72 -24.78
N VAL A 135 5.95 -12.24 -24.55
CA VAL A 135 5.63 -13.30 -23.58
C VAL A 135 4.89 -14.40 -24.36
N ASN A 136 5.47 -15.58 -24.52
CA ASN A 136 4.94 -16.69 -25.34
C ASN A 136 4.47 -16.21 -26.73
N GLY A 137 5.24 -15.33 -27.38
CA GLY A 137 4.93 -14.74 -28.69
C GLY A 137 3.92 -13.58 -28.69
N TRP A 138 3.32 -13.24 -27.54
CA TRP A 138 2.47 -12.07 -27.41
C TRP A 138 3.32 -10.82 -27.10
N THR A 139 3.11 -9.72 -27.83
CA THR A 139 3.82 -8.44 -27.64
C THR A 139 3.05 -7.53 -26.70
N PRO A 140 3.65 -7.05 -25.59
CA PRO A 140 3.02 -6.07 -24.72
C PRO A 140 2.70 -4.76 -25.47
N PRO A 141 1.58 -4.09 -25.17
CA PRO A 141 1.31 -2.76 -25.70
C PRO A 141 2.28 -1.73 -25.11
N ALA A 142 2.38 -0.57 -25.77
CA ALA A 142 3.03 0.60 -25.21
C ALA A 142 2.01 1.52 -24.51
N GLY A 143 2.50 2.45 -23.68
CA GLY A 143 1.69 3.47 -23.01
C GLY A 143 1.16 3.02 -21.65
N LYS A 144 0.08 3.67 -21.20
CA LYS A 144 -0.43 3.55 -19.82
C LYS A 144 -0.81 2.13 -19.37
N ASP A 145 -1.17 1.27 -20.30
CA ASP A 145 -1.60 -0.11 -19.99
C ASP A 145 -0.45 -1.13 -20.13
N ALA A 146 0.76 -0.68 -20.48
CA ALA A 146 1.90 -1.54 -20.80
C ALA A 146 2.22 -2.52 -19.66
N VAL A 147 2.34 -2.02 -18.45
CA VAL A 147 2.71 -2.81 -17.27
C VAL A 147 1.57 -3.69 -16.80
N ASP A 148 0.35 -3.14 -16.66
CA ASP A 148 -0.80 -3.93 -16.20
C ASP A 148 -1.10 -5.10 -17.16
N LYS A 149 -1.04 -4.87 -18.48
CA LYS A 149 -1.25 -5.92 -19.49
C LYS A 149 -0.13 -6.95 -19.50
N LEU A 150 1.12 -6.53 -19.30
CA LEU A 150 2.23 -7.47 -19.14
C LEU A 150 2.02 -8.37 -17.91
N MET A 151 1.70 -7.78 -16.75
CA MET A 151 1.52 -8.54 -15.51
C MET A 151 0.30 -9.47 -15.58
N GLU A 152 -0.81 -9.03 -16.20
CA GLU A 152 -1.97 -9.89 -16.48
C GLU A 152 -1.57 -11.08 -17.39
N LYS A 153 -0.80 -10.82 -18.43
CA LYS A 153 -0.36 -11.87 -19.37
C LYS A 153 0.55 -12.90 -18.71
N LEU A 154 1.48 -12.46 -17.86
CA LEU A 154 2.34 -13.38 -17.10
C LEU A 154 1.52 -14.32 -16.21
N VAL A 155 0.47 -13.81 -15.56
CA VAL A 155 -0.44 -14.65 -14.75
C VAL A 155 -1.27 -15.58 -15.62
N GLN A 156 -1.83 -15.10 -16.73
CA GLN A 156 -2.66 -15.91 -17.65
C GLN A 156 -1.88 -17.07 -18.30
N GLU A 157 -0.65 -16.81 -18.70
CA GLU A 157 0.23 -17.82 -19.35
C GLU A 157 0.94 -18.71 -18.33
N GLY A 158 1.00 -18.30 -17.06
CA GLY A 158 1.68 -19.02 -16.00
C GLY A 158 0.96 -20.33 -15.65
N LYS A 159 1.51 -21.45 -16.15
CA LYS A 159 1.01 -22.80 -15.82
C LYS A 159 2.08 -23.55 -15.04
N PHE A 160 1.71 -24.06 -13.88
CA PHE A 160 2.66 -24.87 -13.09
C PHE A 160 3.15 -26.08 -13.87
N GLY A 161 4.47 -26.29 -13.85
CA GLY A 161 5.12 -27.37 -14.58
C GLY A 161 5.33 -27.07 -16.07
N MET A 162 4.97 -25.90 -16.58
CA MET A 162 5.22 -25.46 -17.94
C MET A 162 6.08 -24.20 -17.97
N PRO A 163 7.15 -24.17 -18.80
CA PRO A 163 7.97 -22.96 -18.92
C PRO A 163 7.21 -21.86 -19.68
N LEU A 164 7.44 -20.62 -19.27
CA LEU A 164 7.03 -19.42 -19.98
C LEU A 164 8.24 -18.86 -20.72
N GLU A 165 8.08 -18.55 -22.00
CA GLU A 165 9.10 -17.90 -22.81
C GLU A 165 8.95 -16.38 -22.70
N LEU A 166 10.03 -15.70 -22.31
CA LEU A 166 10.15 -14.25 -22.30
C LEU A 166 11.25 -13.85 -23.29
N ILE A 167 10.95 -12.95 -24.23
CA ILE A 167 11.96 -12.30 -25.07
C ILE A 167 12.12 -10.88 -24.58
N VAL A 168 13.36 -10.49 -24.28
CA VAL A 168 13.69 -9.15 -23.81
C VAL A 168 14.78 -8.53 -24.65
N ARG A 169 14.80 -7.20 -24.69
CA ARG A 169 15.94 -6.43 -25.21
C ARG A 169 16.80 -5.97 -24.04
N ARG A 170 18.06 -6.40 -24.06
CA ARG A 170 19.09 -6.04 -23.09
C ARG A 170 20.19 -5.25 -23.80
N GLY A 171 20.19 -3.92 -23.64
CA GLY A 171 21.02 -3.06 -24.47
C GLY A 171 20.64 -3.15 -25.94
N ALA A 172 21.57 -3.62 -26.79
CA ALA A 172 21.35 -3.81 -28.21
C ALA A 172 20.95 -5.27 -28.59
N GLU A 173 20.94 -6.20 -27.63
CA GLU A 173 20.72 -7.64 -27.87
C GLU A 173 19.32 -8.08 -27.52
N GLU A 174 18.76 -9.02 -28.27
CA GLU A 174 17.58 -9.76 -27.90
C GLU A 174 17.98 -11.03 -27.15
N VAL A 175 17.41 -11.21 -25.97
CA VAL A 175 17.68 -12.36 -25.10
C VAL A 175 16.39 -13.16 -24.93
N ARG A 176 16.45 -14.46 -25.24
CA ARG A 176 15.35 -15.40 -24.99
C ARG A 176 15.56 -16.09 -23.66
N ILE A 177 14.55 -16.03 -22.81
CA ILE A 177 14.59 -16.52 -21.42
C ILE A 177 13.42 -17.47 -21.23
N SER A 178 13.67 -18.60 -20.59
CA SER A 178 12.66 -19.60 -20.23
C SER A 178 12.56 -19.67 -18.71
N MET A 179 11.35 -19.46 -18.16
CA MET A 179 11.11 -19.42 -16.72
C MET A 179 10.00 -20.38 -16.31
N MET A 180 10.19 -21.10 -15.20
CA MET A 180 9.15 -21.92 -14.59
C MET A 180 8.50 -21.11 -13.46
N PRO A 181 7.14 -20.93 -13.43
CA PRO A 181 6.51 -20.20 -12.37
C PRO A 181 6.61 -20.93 -11.02
N GLY A 182 6.95 -20.20 -9.96
CA GLY A 182 6.70 -20.60 -8.60
C GLY A 182 5.26 -20.30 -8.19
N GLN A 183 4.93 -20.54 -6.92
CA GLN A 183 3.63 -20.18 -6.31
C GLN A 183 3.79 -18.99 -5.36
N ALA A 184 2.81 -18.10 -5.37
CA ALA A 184 2.69 -17.04 -4.38
C ALA A 184 1.23 -16.72 -4.08
N CYS A 185 1.00 -15.98 -3.01
CA CYS A 185 -0.26 -15.29 -2.79
C CYS A 185 -0.49 -14.30 -3.94
N ASP A 186 -1.62 -14.40 -4.64
CA ASP A 186 -1.93 -13.58 -5.82
C ASP A 186 -2.46 -12.19 -5.41
N PHE A 187 -1.59 -11.40 -4.75
CA PHE A 187 -1.85 -10.02 -4.40
C PHE A 187 -0.71 -9.13 -4.91
N ARG A 188 -1.08 -8.02 -5.53
CA ARG A 188 -0.10 -7.07 -6.10
C ARG A 188 0.31 -6.05 -5.05
N VAL A 189 1.61 -5.88 -4.84
CA VAL A 189 2.16 -4.83 -3.97
C VAL A 189 2.59 -3.64 -4.81
N ARG A 190 2.04 -2.46 -4.51
CA ARG A 190 2.24 -1.22 -5.26
C ARG A 190 2.80 -0.13 -4.35
N LEU A 191 3.62 0.76 -4.92
CA LEU A 191 4.08 1.98 -4.28
C LEU A 191 3.31 3.17 -4.85
N SER A 192 2.59 3.92 -3.99
CA SER A 192 2.02 5.22 -4.35
C SER A 192 3.08 6.32 -4.16
N PRO A 193 3.19 7.30 -5.09
CA PRO A 193 4.17 8.38 -4.96
C PRO A 193 3.83 9.41 -3.86
N ASP A 194 2.63 9.36 -3.28
CA ASP A 194 2.18 10.36 -2.32
C ASP A 194 2.97 10.31 -1.01
N ASP A 195 3.29 11.49 -0.47
CA ASP A 195 3.97 11.67 0.81
C ASP A 195 2.98 11.54 1.99
N VAL A 196 2.41 10.34 2.14
CA VAL A 196 1.47 9.99 3.22
C VAL A 196 2.04 8.82 4.01
N LYS A 197 2.07 8.91 5.33
CA LYS A 197 2.46 7.79 6.20
C LYS A 197 1.29 6.84 6.39
N ASN A 198 0.98 6.08 5.33
CA ASN A 198 -0.13 5.14 5.32
C ASN A 198 0.16 3.94 4.39
N ALA A 199 -0.65 2.89 4.56
CA ALA A 199 -0.78 1.75 3.67
C ALA A 199 -2.24 1.30 3.67
N TYR A 200 -2.66 0.53 2.68
CA TYR A 200 -3.98 -0.11 2.68
C TYR A 200 -4.05 -1.34 1.76
N ALA A 201 -4.99 -2.21 2.09
CA ALA A 201 -5.42 -3.34 1.27
C ALA A 201 -6.80 -3.05 0.66
N ASP A 202 -7.02 -3.43 -0.62
CA ASP A 202 -8.30 -3.23 -1.32
C ASP A 202 -9.03 -4.54 -1.69
N GLY A 203 -8.47 -5.68 -1.31
CA GLY A 203 -8.94 -7.02 -1.64
C GLY A 203 -8.15 -7.69 -2.79
N GLN A 204 -7.36 -6.93 -3.54
CA GLN A 204 -6.49 -7.41 -4.62
C GLN A 204 -5.08 -6.82 -4.56
N ASN A 205 -4.97 -5.57 -4.15
CA ASN A 205 -3.71 -4.87 -4.05
C ASN A 205 -3.38 -4.57 -2.59
N ILE A 206 -2.08 -4.41 -2.36
CA ILE A 206 -1.49 -3.83 -1.16
C ILE A 206 -0.80 -2.56 -1.64
N VAL A 207 -1.21 -1.41 -1.14
CA VAL A 207 -0.64 -0.12 -1.54
C VAL A 207 0.11 0.48 -0.36
N ILE A 208 1.40 0.69 -0.56
CA ILE A 208 2.26 1.40 0.39
C ILE A 208 2.53 2.79 -0.19
N TYR A 209 2.40 3.83 0.61
CA TYR A 209 2.70 5.20 0.20
C TYR A 209 4.19 5.52 0.35
N LYS A 210 4.72 6.41 -0.49
CA LYS A 210 6.13 6.83 -0.42
C LYS A 210 6.48 7.41 0.95
N GLY A 211 5.62 8.26 1.53
CA GLY A 211 5.84 8.78 2.88
C GLY A 211 5.87 7.70 3.98
N MET A 212 5.26 6.53 3.73
CA MET A 212 5.38 5.37 4.61
C MET A 212 6.73 4.67 4.41
N MET A 213 7.21 4.53 3.16
CA MET A 213 8.55 4.00 2.89
C MET A 213 9.65 4.83 3.55
N ASP A 214 9.50 6.15 3.57
CA ASP A 214 10.43 7.08 4.22
C ASP A 214 10.38 7.00 5.76
N PHE A 215 9.26 6.56 6.31
CA PHE A 215 9.10 6.34 7.74
C PHE A 215 9.78 5.04 8.22
N PHE A 216 9.88 4.03 7.37
CA PHE A 216 10.52 2.74 7.72
C PHE A 216 12.01 2.88 7.90
N ARG A 217 12.52 2.31 9.00
CA ARG A 217 13.95 2.27 9.33
C ARG A 217 14.64 1.00 8.87
N THR A 218 13.92 -0.13 8.87
CA THR A 218 14.43 -1.46 8.54
C THR A 218 13.51 -2.18 7.57
N ASP A 219 13.97 -3.29 7.01
CA ASP A 219 13.16 -4.14 6.14
C ASP A 219 12.12 -4.94 6.94
N GLU A 220 12.37 -5.20 8.23
CA GLU A 220 11.40 -5.79 9.14
C GLU A 220 10.15 -4.89 9.31
N GLU A 221 10.34 -3.57 9.34
CA GLU A 221 9.22 -2.63 9.41
C GLU A 221 8.42 -2.59 8.11
N VAL A 222 9.09 -2.68 6.96
CA VAL A 222 8.41 -2.86 5.65
C VAL A 222 7.65 -4.18 5.64
N ALA A 223 8.30 -5.27 6.08
CA ALA A 223 7.70 -6.60 6.12
C ALA A 223 6.47 -6.64 7.04
N LEU A 224 6.54 -5.98 8.20
CA LEU A 224 5.41 -5.90 9.14
C LEU A 224 4.18 -5.28 8.51
N VAL A 225 4.33 -4.12 7.85
CA VAL A 225 3.18 -3.44 7.24
C VAL A 225 2.68 -4.19 6.02
N VAL A 226 3.57 -4.67 5.14
CA VAL A 226 3.17 -5.48 3.98
C VAL A 226 2.42 -6.74 4.43
N SER A 227 2.89 -7.41 5.48
CA SER A 227 2.24 -8.62 6.03
C SER A 227 0.89 -8.32 6.66
N HIS A 228 0.74 -7.18 7.35
CA HIS A 228 -0.51 -6.73 7.92
C HIS A 228 -1.57 -6.47 6.82
N GLU A 229 -1.19 -5.75 5.76
CA GLU A 229 -2.08 -5.49 4.63
C GLU A 229 -2.39 -6.78 3.83
N LEU A 230 -1.39 -7.68 3.70
CA LEU A 230 -1.62 -9.00 3.11
C LEU A 230 -2.64 -9.80 3.92
N ALA A 231 -2.56 -9.76 5.25
CA ALA A 231 -3.52 -10.44 6.13
C ALA A 231 -4.94 -9.89 5.96
N HIS A 232 -5.12 -8.57 5.79
CA HIS A 232 -6.42 -7.99 5.46
C HIS A 232 -7.02 -8.59 4.18
N ASN A 233 -6.22 -8.74 3.14
CA ASN A 233 -6.64 -9.33 1.87
C ASN A 233 -6.90 -10.85 2.02
N ALA A 234 -5.97 -11.59 2.61
CA ALA A 234 -6.07 -13.05 2.77
C ALA A 234 -7.26 -13.46 3.63
N MET A 235 -7.54 -12.71 4.71
CA MET A 235 -8.69 -12.94 5.60
C MET A 235 -10.00 -12.31 5.08
N LYS A 236 -9.98 -11.70 3.88
CA LYS A 236 -11.15 -11.10 3.21
C LYS A 236 -11.86 -10.02 4.04
N HIS A 237 -11.09 -9.29 4.87
CA HIS A 237 -11.63 -8.23 5.74
C HIS A 237 -12.34 -7.13 4.95
N ILE A 238 -11.88 -6.84 3.73
CA ILE A 238 -12.48 -5.82 2.85
C ILE A 238 -13.89 -6.24 2.45
N ASP A 239 -14.09 -7.51 2.08
CA ASP A 239 -15.38 -8.03 1.69
C ASP A 239 -16.32 -8.16 2.90
N ALA A 240 -15.78 -8.55 4.05
CA ALA A 240 -16.53 -8.58 5.30
C ALA A 240 -17.02 -7.17 5.70
N LYS A 241 -16.16 -6.15 5.63
CA LYS A 241 -16.54 -4.74 5.89
C LYS A 241 -17.63 -4.27 4.91
N LYS A 242 -17.53 -4.58 3.61
CA LYS A 242 -18.55 -4.27 2.60
C LYS A 242 -19.89 -4.96 2.92
N THR A 243 -19.85 -6.23 3.25
CA THR A 243 -21.05 -7.01 3.61
C THR A 243 -21.72 -6.42 4.86
N ASN A 244 -20.95 -6.12 5.90
CA ASN A 244 -21.46 -5.49 7.12
C ASN A 244 -22.10 -4.12 6.85
N ALA A 245 -21.46 -3.31 5.97
CA ALA A 245 -22.00 -2.02 5.55
C ALA A 245 -23.35 -2.18 4.81
N MET A 246 -23.45 -3.18 3.93
CA MET A 246 -24.70 -3.46 3.20
C MET A 246 -25.81 -3.91 4.15
N VAL A 247 -25.53 -4.80 5.09
CA VAL A 247 -26.51 -5.26 6.09
C VAL A 247 -26.96 -4.10 6.96
N GLY A 248 -26.03 -3.30 7.47
CA GLY A 248 -26.35 -2.11 8.27
C GLY A 248 -27.16 -1.07 7.49
N GLY A 249 -26.81 -0.85 6.21
CA GLY A 249 -27.56 0.03 5.31
C GLY A 249 -28.97 -0.46 5.04
N LEU A 250 -29.18 -1.77 4.88
CA LEU A 250 -30.53 -2.36 4.71
C LEU A 250 -31.39 -2.16 5.96
N VAL A 251 -30.83 -2.40 7.15
CA VAL A 251 -31.55 -2.13 8.42
C VAL A 251 -31.91 -0.64 8.53
N GLY A 252 -30.97 0.26 8.20
CA GLY A 252 -31.22 1.70 8.18
C GLY A 252 -32.30 2.11 7.17
N LEU A 253 -32.31 1.50 5.97
CA LEU A 253 -33.36 1.73 4.97
C LEU A 253 -34.76 1.35 5.48
N LEU A 254 -34.88 0.24 6.21
CA LEU A 254 -36.16 -0.16 6.82
C LEU A 254 -36.64 0.88 7.83
N LEU A 255 -35.71 1.52 8.58
CA LEU A 255 -36.04 2.62 9.49
C LEU A 255 -36.45 3.90 8.74
N ASP A 256 -35.79 4.22 7.62
CA ASP A 256 -36.19 5.34 6.76
C ASP A 256 -37.61 5.16 6.20
N VAL A 257 -37.96 3.94 5.75
CA VAL A 257 -39.28 3.58 5.27
C VAL A 257 -40.33 3.68 6.39
N ALA A 258 -40.03 3.19 7.59
CA ALA A 258 -40.91 3.28 8.73
C ALA A 258 -41.15 4.74 9.16
N ALA A 259 -40.11 5.58 9.17
CA ALA A 259 -40.21 7.01 9.45
C ALA A 259 -41.07 7.73 8.41
N ALA A 260 -40.87 7.42 7.11
CA ALA A 260 -41.67 7.99 6.02
C ALA A 260 -43.17 7.62 6.13
N ALA A 261 -43.49 6.38 6.54
CA ALA A 261 -44.85 5.94 6.80
C ALA A 261 -45.47 6.71 7.99
N GLY A 262 -44.64 7.20 8.94
CA GLY A 262 -45.02 8.13 10.01
C GLY A 262 -45.01 9.61 9.64
N GLY A 263 -44.77 9.95 8.37
CA GLY A 263 -44.75 11.32 7.87
C GLY A 263 -43.43 12.08 8.09
N VAL A 264 -42.37 11.38 8.50
CA VAL A 264 -41.03 11.96 8.70
C VAL A 264 -40.14 11.64 7.50
N ASN A 265 -39.65 12.68 6.82
CA ASN A 265 -38.68 12.52 5.73
C ASN A 265 -37.25 12.57 6.30
N THR A 266 -36.56 11.45 6.27
CA THR A 266 -35.17 11.28 6.79
C THR A 266 -34.11 11.45 5.72
N ASN A 267 -34.49 11.60 4.42
CA ASN A 267 -33.54 11.69 3.28
C ASN A 267 -32.50 10.57 3.24
N GLY A 268 -32.80 9.38 3.76
CA GLY A 268 -31.88 8.24 3.81
C GLY A 268 -30.80 8.36 4.90
N ASP A 269 -31.04 9.15 5.92
CA ASP A 269 -30.07 9.33 7.02
C ASP A 269 -29.86 8.04 7.81
N PHE A 270 -30.93 7.25 8.07
CA PHE A 270 -30.79 5.98 8.76
C PHE A 270 -30.06 4.95 7.93
N MET A 271 -30.28 4.91 6.61
CA MET A 271 -29.53 4.03 5.70
C MET A 271 -28.03 4.36 5.73
N ARG A 272 -27.66 5.66 5.65
CA ARG A 272 -26.26 6.08 5.73
C ARG A 272 -25.63 5.77 7.09
N LEU A 273 -26.36 6.05 8.17
CA LEU A 273 -25.92 5.76 9.53
C LEU A 273 -25.72 4.26 9.73
N GLY A 274 -26.69 3.45 9.34
CA GLY A 274 -26.62 1.99 9.42
C GLY A 274 -25.47 1.40 8.60
N SER A 275 -25.25 1.89 7.38
CA SER A 275 -24.11 1.49 6.55
C SER A 275 -22.76 1.83 7.21
N ASN A 276 -22.62 3.03 7.76
CA ASN A 276 -21.40 3.44 8.45
C ASN A 276 -21.16 2.66 9.75
N MET A 277 -22.23 2.38 10.50
CA MET A 277 -22.14 1.53 11.70
C MET A 277 -21.77 0.10 11.32
N GLY A 278 -22.41 -0.48 10.29
CA GLY A 278 -22.11 -1.81 9.79
C GLY A 278 -20.66 -1.95 9.34
N ALA A 279 -20.13 -0.98 8.59
CA ALA A 279 -18.71 -0.96 8.19
C ALA A 279 -17.75 -0.91 9.39
N GLY A 280 -18.18 -0.32 10.51
CA GLY A 280 -17.41 -0.24 11.76
C GLY A 280 -17.49 -1.50 12.64
N VAL A 281 -18.46 -2.39 12.41
CA VAL A 281 -18.61 -3.64 13.16
C VAL A 281 -17.38 -4.52 12.93
N TYR A 282 -16.81 -5.04 14.02
CA TYR A 282 -15.60 -5.85 14.04
C TYR A 282 -14.33 -5.16 13.49
N SER A 283 -14.32 -3.82 13.26
CA SER A 283 -13.12 -3.17 12.71
C SER A 283 -11.88 -3.37 13.59
N VAL A 284 -12.01 -3.29 14.92
CA VAL A 284 -10.90 -3.56 15.86
C VAL A 284 -10.51 -5.04 15.85
N ALA A 285 -11.48 -5.96 15.77
CA ALA A 285 -11.21 -7.40 15.69
C ALA A 285 -10.49 -7.78 14.38
N PHE A 286 -10.85 -7.12 13.26
CA PHE A 286 -10.14 -7.31 11.99
C PHE A 286 -8.71 -6.78 12.05
N GLU A 287 -8.45 -5.69 12.77
CA GLU A 287 -7.08 -5.21 12.98
C GLU A 287 -6.26 -6.19 13.83
N GLN A 288 -6.85 -6.73 14.91
CA GLN A 288 -6.19 -7.75 15.73
C GLN A 288 -5.91 -9.04 14.95
N GLU A 289 -6.84 -9.47 14.10
CA GLU A 289 -6.65 -10.63 13.23
C GLU A 289 -5.58 -10.36 12.16
N ALA A 290 -5.54 -9.15 11.58
CA ALA A 290 -4.51 -8.75 10.63
C ALA A 290 -3.13 -8.67 11.29
N ASP A 291 -3.02 -8.17 12.51
CA ASP A 291 -1.78 -8.20 13.29
C ASP A 291 -1.31 -9.65 13.57
N TYR A 292 -2.25 -10.50 14.01
CA TYR A 292 -1.97 -11.91 14.34
C TYR A 292 -1.50 -12.69 13.12
N VAL A 293 -2.28 -12.70 12.04
CA VAL A 293 -1.96 -13.43 10.80
C VAL A 293 -0.75 -12.79 10.09
N GLY A 294 -0.64 -11.46 10.11
CA GLY A 294 0.47 -10.71 9.53
C GLY A 294 1.82 -11.10 10.15
N LEU A 295 1.88 -11.30 11.47
CA LEU A 295 3.10 -11.78 12.14
C LEU A 295 3.49 -13.20 11.70
N TYR A 296 2.53 -14.07 11.41
CA TYR A 296 2.81 -15.39 10.85
C TYR A 296 3.34 -15.30 9.40
N PHE A 297 2.81 -14.43 8.56
CA PHE A 297 3.39 -14.16 7.23
C PHE A 297 4.83 -13.68 7.35
N MET A 298 5.08 -12.74 8.25
CA MET A 298 6.41 -12.17 8.48
C MET A 298 7.40 -13.23 8.97
N ALA A 299 6.99 -14.06 9.95
CA ALA A 299 7.82 -15.14 10.50
C ALA A 299 8.12 -16.24 9.46
N ASN A 300 7.12 -16.66 8.66
CA ASN A 300 7.31 -17.62 7.57
C ASN A 300 8.29 -17.09 6.51
N ALA A 301 8.33 -15.77 6.27
CA ALA A 301 9.28 -15.13 5.38
C ALA A 301 10.69 -14.96 6.01
N GLY A 302 10.89 -15.39 7.26
CA GLY A 302 12.16 -15.32 7.97
C GLY A 302 12.55 -13.92 8.42
N TYR A 303 11.61 -13.00 8.58
CA TYR A 303 11.85 -11.70 9.19
C TYR A 303 11.74 -11.75 10.71
N LYS A 304 12.49 -10.88 11.40
CA LYS A 304 12.39 -10.73 12.85
C LYS A 304 11.09 -10.02 13.21
N ILE A 305 10.37 -10.57 14.18
CA ILE A 305 9.06 -10.07 14.61
C ILE A 305 9.10 -9.32 15.95
N ASP A 306 10.26 -9.27 16.59
CA ASP A 306 10.43 -8.82 17.99
C ASP A 306 10.00 -7.36 18.20
N ASP A 307 10.26 -6.50 17.23
CA ASP A 307 10.02 -5.06 17.31
C ASP A 307 8.65 -4.62 16.77
N ALA A 308 7.76 -5.55 16.43
CA ALA A 308 6.45 -5.26 15.82
C ALA A 308 5.61 -4.29 16.67
N ALA A 309 5.46 -4.55 17.97
CA ALA A 309 4.74 -3.66 18.87
C ALA A 309 5.39 -2.27 18.98
N SER A 310 6.73 -2.21 18.96
CA SER A 310 7.48 -0.96 19.04
C SER A 310 7.28 -0.09 17.81
N PHE A 311 7.22 -0.70 16.61
CA PHE A 311 6.89 0.00 15.38
C PHE A 311 5.50 0.64 15.44
N TRP A 312 4.46 -0.12 15.81
CA TRP A 312 3.10 0.40 15.89
C TRP A 312 2.95 1.49 16.96
N ARG A 313 3.66 1.37 18.11
CA ARG A 313 3.72 2.46 19.11
C ARG A 313 4.34 3.73 18.53
N ARG A 314 5.45 3.61 17.78
CA ARG A 314 6.06 4.75 17.09
C ARG A 314 5.12 5.34 16.05
N MET A 315 4.41 4.53 15.29
CA MET A 315 3.41 4.98 14.32
C MET A 315 2.28 5.75 15.00
N ALA A 316 1.77 5.28 16.13
CA ALA A 316 0.75 5.97 16.92
C ALA A 316 1.20 7.37 17.40
N THR A 317 2.49 7.58 17.70
CA THR A 317 3.00 8.88 18.13
C THR A 317 3.09 9.92 17.02
N THR A 318 3.12 9.50 15.75
CA THR A 318 3.19 10.44 14.61
C THR A 318 1.88 11.17 14.37
N ASN A 319 0.78 10.60 14.85
CA ASN A 319 -0.55 11.22 14.79
C ASN A 319 -1.31 10.98 16.11
N SER A 320 -1.03 11.79 17.10
CA SER A 320 -1.65 11.66 18.44
C SER A 320 -3.19 11.70 18.42
N ARG A 321 -3.80 12.33 17.40
CA ARG A 321 -5.24 12.32 17.21
C ARG A 321 -5.76 10.94 16.75
N ALA A 322 -4.95 10.13 16.09
CA ALA A 322 -5.34 8.79 15.64
C ALA A 322 -5.50 7.79 16.80
N ILE A 323 -4.95 8.09 17.99
CA ILE A 323 -5.16 7.29 19.21
C ILE A 323 -6.62 7.34 19.66
N THR A 324 -7.31 8.46 19.40
CA THR A 324 -8.68 8.71 19.86
C THR A 324 -9.69 8.91 18.72
N MET A 325 -9.24 9.05 17.47
CA MET A 325 -10.08 9.27 16.29
C MET A 325 -10.21 8.02 15.45
N LYS A 326 -11.30 7.93 14.66
CA LYS A 326 -11.49 6.91 13.64
C LYS A 326 -10.38 7.04 12.58
N SER A 327 -9.39 6.18 12.66
CA SER A 327 -8.37 5.97 11.60
C SER A 327 -8.70 4.72 10.79
N SER A 328 -8.05 4.54 9.64
CA SER A 328 -8.16 3.28 8.87
C SER A 328 -7.68 2.09 9.72
N HIS A 329 -6.68 2.30 10.58
CA HIS A 329 -6.10 1.31 11.48
C HIS A 329 -6.06 1.86 12.92
N PRO A 330 -7.13 1.68 13.72
CA PRO A 330 -7.15 2.14 15.12
C PRO A 330 -6.02 1.48 15.94
N THR A 331 -5.23 2.29 16.64
CA THR A 331 -4.15 1.82 17.50
C THR A 331 -4.64 1.80 18.94
N THR A 332 -5.13 0.65 19.41
CA THR A 332 -5.60 0.50 20.78
C THR A 332 -4.56 -0.22 21.66
N PRO A 333 -4.56 -0.02 22.98
CA PRO A 333 -3.65 -0.73 23.88
C PRO A 333 -3.76 -2.26 23.77
N GLU A 334 -4.97 -2.77 23.52
CA GLU A 334 -5.23 -4.21 23.35
C GLU A 334 -4.47 -4.80 22.15
N ARG A 335 -4.34 -4.03 21.04
CA ARG A 335 -3.56 -4.47 19.87
C ARG A 335 -2.09 -4.70 20.23
N PHE A 336 -1.49 -3.78 20.99
CA PHE A 336 -0.08 -3.91 21.37
C PHE A 336 0.18 -5.13 22.25
N ILE A 337 -0.72 -5.42 23.20
CA ILE A 337 -0.64 -6.61 24.06
C ILE A 337 -0.82 -7.88 23.21
N ALA A 338 -1.80 -7.89 22.31
CA ALA A 338 -2.03 -9.02 21.42
C ALA A 338 -0.83 -9.30 20.51
N ILE A 339 -0.18 -8.26 19.95
CA ILE A 339 1.04 -8.39 19.15
C ILE A 339 2.17 -9.02 19.97
N GLU A 340 2.43 -8.54 21.20
CA GLU A 340 3.47 -9.11 22.08
C GLU A 340 3.18 -10.57 22.44
N THR A 341 1.92 -10.92 22.70
CA THR A 341 1.49 -12.30 22.97
C THR A 341 1.70 -13.18 21.72
N THR A 342 1.38 -12.68 20.54
CA THR A 342 1.58 -13.40 19.27
C THR A 342 3.07 -13.62 18.98
N VAL A 343 3.91 -12.64 19.24
CA VAL A 343 5.37 -12.79 19.12
C VAL A 343 5.87 -13.92 20.00
N GLU A 344 5.40 -14.01 21.23
CA GLU A 344 5.79 -15.10 22.15
C GLU A 344 5.26 -16.46 21.68
N GLU A 345 4.01 -16.54 21.20
CA GLU A 345 3.44 -17.75 20.61
C GLU A 345 4.28 -18.25 19.43
N ILE A 346 4.64 -17.36 18.50
CA ILE A 346 5.47 -17.71 17.34
C ILE A 346 6.87 -18.18 17.78
N ARG A 347 7.48 -17.54 18.77
CA ARG A 347 8.77 -17.97 19.33
C ARG A 347 8.72 -19.38 19.92
N GLN A 348 7.65 -19.70 20.63
CA GLN A 348 7.44 -21.05 21.21
C GLN A 348 7.28 -22.09 20.11
N LYS A 349 6.50 -21.80 19.03
CA LYS A 349 6.37 -22.68 17.87
C LYS A 349 7.73 -22.89 17.17
N LEU A 350 8.49 -21.84 16.97
CA LEU A 350 9.84 -21.91 16.38
C LEU A 350 10.78 -22.75 17.26
N GLY A 351 10.78 -22.53 18.58
CA GLY A 351 11.63 -23.27 19.53
C GLY A 351 11.28 -24.75 19.66
N SER A 352 10.01 -25.11 19.42
CA SER A 352 9.52 -26.50 19.46
C SER A 352 9.45 -27.19 18.09
N GLY A 353 9.82 -26.50 17.00
CA GLY A 353 9.75 -27.04 15.64
C GLY A 353 8.32 -27.27 15.14
N GLN A 354 7.34 -26.59 15.72
CA GLN A 354 5.96 -26.65 15.28
C GLN A 354 5.75 -25.83 14.00
N PRO A 355 4.77 -26.19 13.16
CA PRO A 355 4.43 -25.40 11.99
C PRO A 355 4.03 -23.96 12.35
N LEU A 356 4.53 -22.98 11.59
CA LEU A 356 4.18 -21.57 11.77
C LEU A 356 2.83 -21.28 11.12
N LYS A 357 1.75 -21.72 11.78
CA LYS A 357 0.37 -21.49 11.36
C LYS A 357 -0.40 -20.82 12.48
N PRO A 358 -1.24 -19.80 12.16
CA PRO A 358 -2.14 -19.20 13.13
C PRO A 358 -3.16 -20.21 13.64
N GLU A 359 -3.55 -20.09 14.90
CA GLU A 359 -4.61 -20.90 15.48
C GLU A 359 -5.98 -20.41 14.99
N LEU A 360 -6.75 -21.29 14.38
CA LEU A 360 -8.10 -20.97 13.92
C LEU A 360 -9.10 -21.07 15.10
N LYS A 361 -10.07 -20.17 15.15
CA LYS A 361 -11.20 -20.31 16.06
C LYS A 361 -11.95 -21.62 15.74
N ASN A 362 -12.05 -22.54 16.70
CA ASN A 362 -12.87 -23.72 16.54
C ASN A 362 -14.33 -23.30 16.33
N ALA A 363 -14.96 -23.77 15.28
CA ALA A 363 -16.37 -23.46 14.95
C ALA A 363 -17.36 -23.78 16.09
N GLY A 364 -16.95 -24.59 17.10
CA GLY A 364 -17.77 -24.95 18.28
C GLY A 364 -17.69 -23.95 19.45
N SER A 365 -16.75 -23.00 19.47
CA SER A 365 -16.61 -22.06 20.59
C SER A 365 -17.37 -20.74 20.41
N ALA A 366 -17.91 -20.48 19.23
CA ALA A 366 -18.67 -19.25 18.94
C ALA A 366 -20.09 -19.28 19.57
N VAL A 367 -20.68 -20.45 19.75
CA VAL A 367 -22.04 -20.60 20.31
C VAL A 367 -22.05 -20.47 21.85
N ALA A 368 -20.96 -20.73 22.53
CA ALA A 368 -20.93 -20.75 24.01
C ALA A 368 -20.71 -19.37 24.66
N ARG A 369 -20.49 -18.28 23.91
CA ARG A 369 -20.25 -16.94 24.46
C ARG A 369 -21.41 -15.97 24.37
N GLU A 370 -22.48 -16.28 23.63
CA GLU A 370 -23.71 -15.47 23.61
C GLU A 370 -24.68 -15.74 24.79
N GLU A 371 -24.47 -16.82 25.56
CA GLU A 371 -25.36 -17.13 26.70
C GLU A 371 -24.96 -16.53 28.05
N VAL A 372 -23.87 -15.77 28.16
CA VAL A 372 -23.37 -15.29 29.48
C VAL A 372 -23.53 -13.78 29.71
N GLN A 373 -24.23 -13.04 28.87
CA GLN A 373 -24.58 -11.64 29.18
C GLN A 373 -26.07 -11.34 29.01
N ALA A 374 -26.93 -12.15 29.64
CA ALA A 374 -28.24 -11.71 30.09
C ALA A 374 -28.05 -11.05 31.45
N ILE A 375 -28.02 -9.72 31.50
CA ILE A 375 -28.04 -8.93 32.74
C ILE A 375 -29.44 -9.12 33.36
N PRO A 376 -29.57 -9.59 34.61
CA PRO A 376 -30.83 -9.44 35.35
C PRO A 376 -30.86 -8.05 36.00
N HIS A 377 -31.94 -7.33 35.76
CA HIS A 377 -32.56 -6.18 36.41
C HIS A 377 -31.72 -5.17 37.19
#